data_4d24c2f960722389c5d9cd75e433095f
#
_entry.id   4d24c2f960722389c5d9cd75e433095f
#
_cell.length_a   1.000
_cell.length_b   1.000
_cell.length_c   1.000
_cell.angle_alpha   90.00
_cell.angle_beta   90.00
_cell.angle_gamma   90.00
#
_symmetry.space_group_name_H-M   'P 1'
#
loop_
_entity.id
_entity.type
_entity.pdbx_description
1 polymer ?
#
loop_
_entity_poly.entity_id
_entity_poly.type
_entity_poly.pdbx_seq_one_letter_code
_entity_poly.pdbx_strand_id
1 'polypeptide(L)'
;MSSREKVDLARRFIVRGRVQGVGFRWFVEREAPILGIAGWVRNNPDGSVEVLGQGSRDQLLGLRSRLRQGPRAARVDDVEEFESKPVPGLTAFRIEGAW
;
A
#
# COMPACT_ATOMS: atom_id res chain seq x y z
N MET A 1 -25.74 0.61 14.49
CA MET A 1 -25.38 0.75 14.22
C MET A 1 -24.49 0.94 14.03
N SER A 2 -24.48 1.02 13.83
CA SER A 2 -23.84 1.36 13.50
C SER A 2 -22.96 1.41 13.20
N SER A 3 -22.84 1.18 13.60
CA SER A 3 -22.06 1.31 13.29
C SER A 3 -21.48 1.17 12.60
N ARG A 4 -21.71 1.05 12.76
CA ARG A 4 -21.36 0.94 11.99
C ARG A 4 -20.78 1.41 11.04
N GLU A 5 -20.70 2.17 11.16
CA GLU A 5 -20.16 2.61 10.10
C GLU A 5 -18.79 2.55 10.16
N LYS A 6 -18.14 1.95 9.26
CA LYS A 6 -16.82 1.90 9.09
C LYS A 6 -16.40 3.15 8.51
N VAL A 7 -15.52 3.88 9.15
CA VAL A 7 -14.89 5.05 8.60
C VAL A 7 -13.59 4.58 7.96
N ASP A 8 -13.51 4.64 6.65
CA ASP A 8 -12.27 4.31 5.96
C ASP A 8 -11.26 5.41 6.16
N LEU A 9 -10.04 5.01 6.36
CA LEU A 9 -8.89 5.89 6.42
C LEU A 9 -8.06 5.65 5.16
N ALA A 10 -7.24 6.63 4.80
CA ALA A 10 -6.29 6.47 3.71
C ALA A 10 -4.91 6.85 4.19
N ARG A 11 -3.91 6.09 3.75
CA ARG A 11 -2.51 6.33 4.09
C ARG A 11 -1.67 6.16 2.85
N ARG A 12 -0.67 7.01 2.74
CA ARG A 12 0.29 6.92 1.66
C ARG A 12 1.62 6.50 2.25
N PHE A 13 2.24 5.50 1.64
CA PHE A 13 3.51 4.96 2.14
C PHE A 13 4.57 5.15 1.07
N ILE A 14 5.77 5.53 1.51
CA ILE A 14 6.94 5.56 0.64
C ILE A 14 7.90 4.50 1.16
N VAL A 15 8.19 3.51 0.32
CA VAL A 15 9.04 2.38 0.68
C VAL A 15 10.38 2.56 0.00
N ARG A 16 11.45 2.56 0.78
CA ARG A 16 12.81 2.78 0.28
C ARG A 16 13.67 1.57 0.54
N GLY A 17 14.66 1.38 -0.30
CA GLY A 17 15.59 0.27 -0.24
C GLY A 17 15.74 -0.36 -1.61
N ARG A 18 16.02 -1.65 -1.64
CA ARG A 18 16.05 -2.38 -2.90
C ARG A 18 14.65 -2.89 -3.17
N VAL A 19 13.83 -2.04 -3.77
CA VAL A 19 12.40 -2.30 -3.89
C VAL A 19 11.88 -2.23 -5.33
N GLN A 20 12.67 -1.75 -6.28
CA GLN A 20 12.30 -1.78 -7.69
C GLN A 20 13.03 -2.91 -8.41
N GLY A 21 12.38 -3.51 -9.40
CA GLY A 21 12.95 -4.62 -10.16
C GLY A 21 12.98 -5.94 -9.41
N VAL A 22 12.21 -6.05 -8.32
CA VAL A 22 12.20 -7.25 -7.47
C VAL A 22 10.80 -7.80 -7.26
N GLY A 23 9.82 -7.32 -8.05
CA GLY A 23 8.43 -7.81 -7.93
C GLY A 23 7.65 -7.15 -6.81
N PHE A 24 8.10 -6.00 -6.32
CA PHE A 24 7.47 -5.37 -5.16
C PHE A 24 6.03 -4.94 -5.45
N ARG A 25 5.78 -4.33 -6.62
CA ARG A 25 4.44 -3.87 -6.97
C ARG A 25 3.46 -5.05 -7.06
N TRP A 26 3.90 -6.16 -7.63
CA TRP A 26 3.06 -7.36 -7.73
C TRP A 26 2.77 -7.95 -6.37
N PHE A 27 3.76 -7.91 -5.47
CA PHE A 27 3.60 -8.35 -4.09
C PHE A 27 2.50 -7.53 -3.41
N VAL A 28 2.54 -6.21 -3.54
CA VAL A 28 1.55 -5.34 -2.89
C VAL A 28 0.18 -5.54 -3.51
N GLU A 29 0.11 -5.65 -4.84
CA GLU A 29 -1.17 -5.88 -5.52
C GLU A 29 -1.82 -7.17 -5.05
N ARG A 30 -1.03 -8.18 -4.73
CA ARG A 30 -1.55 -9.43 -4.23
C ARG A 30 -1.98 -9.33 -2.77
N GLU A 31 -1.16 -8.67 -1.95
CA GLU A 31 -1.40 -8.65 -0.50
C GLU A 31 -2.51 -7.68 -0.09
N ALA A 32 -2.62 -6.56 -0.76
CA ALA A 32 -3.58 -5.53 -0.36
C ALA A 32 -5.03 -6.01 -0.44
N PRO A 33 -5.47 -6.65 -1.52
CA PRO A 33 -6.85 -7.16 -1.56
C PRO A 33 -7.13 -8.21 -0.50
N ILE A 34 -6.14 -9.04 -0.16
CA ILE A 34 -6.30 -10.06 0.89
C ILE A 34 -6.62 -9.36 2.21
N LEU A 35 -6.04 -8.20 2.43
CA LEU A 35 -6.28 -7.41 3.64
C LEU A 35 -7.54 -6.56 3.54
N GLY A 36 -8.21 -6.55 2.39
CA GLY A 36 -9.40 -5.73 2.20
C GLY A 36 -9.08 -4.28 1.89
N ILE A 37 -7.92 -4.00 1.34
CA ILE A 37 -7.46 -2.64 1.09
C ILE A 37 -7.62 -2.29 -0.38
N ALA A 38 -8.17 -1.12 -0.65
CA ALA A 38 -8.21 -0.53 -1.98
C ALA A 38 -7.10 0.50 -2.12
N GLY A 39 -6.71 0.83 -3.33
CA GLY A 39 -5.68 1.83 -3.57
C GLY A 39 -4.84 1.52 -4.79
N TRP A 40 -3.55 1.86 -4.70
CA TRP A 40 -2.63 1.65 -5.81
C TRP A 40 -1.19 1.57 -5.31
N VAL A 41 -0.32 1.04 -6.18
CA VAL A 41 1.11 0.97 -5.94
C VAL A 41 1.83 1.35 -7.22
N ARG A 42 2.91 2.11 -7.11
CA ARG A 42 3.70 2.53 -8.26
C ARG A 42 5.16 2.70 -7.91
N ASN A 43 6.02 2.61 -8.93
CA ASN A 43 7.42 2.98 -8.79
C ASN A 43 7.57 4.49 -8.95
N ASN A 44 8.43 5.09 -8.14
CA ASN A 44 8.79 6.49 -8.29
C ASN A 44 10.14 6.62 -8.98
N PRO A 45 10.40 7.78 -9.64
CA PRO A 45 11.68 7.97 -10.32
C PRO A 45 12.90 7.93 -9.41
N ASP A 46 12.72 8.19 -8.11
CA ASP A 46 13.83 8.20 -7.15
C ASP A 46 14.21 6.80 -6.66
N GLY A 47 13.58 5.76 -7.19
CA GLY A 47 13.85 4.38 -6.79
C GLY A 47 12.95 3.85 -5.69
N SER A 48 12.12 4.70 -5.09
CA SER A 48 11.19 4.26 -4.07
C SER A 48 9.94 3.64 -4.71
N VAL A 49 9.15 2.94 -3.89
CA VAL A 49 7.83 2.45 -4.26
C VAL A 49 6.82 3.21 -3.41
N GLU A 50 5.80 3.73 -4.05
CA GLU A 50 4.76 4.48 -3.36
C GLU A 50 3.47 3.69 -3.37
N VAL A 51 2.78 3.65 -2.22
CA VAL A 51 1.55 2.90 -2.05
C VAL A 51 0.50 3.80 -1.43
N LEU A 52 -0.68 3.83 -2.03
CA LEU A 52 -1.85 4.41 -1.38
C LEU A 52 -2.72 3.26 -0.92
N GLY A 53 -3.06 3.22 0.36
CA GLY A 53 -3.96 2.21 0.90
C GLY A 53 -5.13 2.88 1.59
N GLN A 54 -6.32 2.32 1.38
CA GLN A 54 -7.55 2.81 1.99
C GLN A 54 -8.30 1.64 2.59
N GLY A 55 -8.67 1.78 3.85
CA GLY A 55 -9.37 0.76 4.60
C GLY A 55 -9.48 1.14 6.06
N SER A 56 -9.75 0.16 6.89
CA SER A 56 -9.81 0.37 8.33
C SER A 56 -8.40 0.54 8.90
N ARG A 57 -8.34 1.02 10.12
CA ARG A 57 -7.07 1.17 10.81
C ARG A 57 -6.32 -0.16 10.90
N ASP A 58 -7.01 -1.24 11.27
CA ASP A 58 -6.36 -2.54 11.42
C ASP A 58 -5.86 -3.07 10.07
N GLN A 59 -6.65 -2.86 9.01
CA GLN A 59 -6.23 -3.27 7.67
C GLN A 59 -4.97 -2.52 7.26
N LEU A 60 -4.90 -1.22 7.55
CA LEU A 60 -3.74 -0.41 7.20
C LEU A 60 -2.51 -0.78 8.01
N LEU A 61 -2.69 -1.18 9.28
CA LEU A 61 -1.57 -1.71 10.06
C LEU A 61 -1.04 -3.01 9.44
N GLY A 62 -1.94 -3.84 8.95
CA GLY A 62 -1.55 -5.05 8.24
C GLY A 62 -0.77 -4.76 6.98
N LEU A 63 -1.23 -3.76 6.22
CA LEU A 63 -0.52 -3.35 5.01
C LEU A 63 0.89 -2.85 5.34
N ARG A 64 1.01 -2.00 6.35
CA ARG A 64 2.31 -1.49 6.76
C ARG A 64 3.26 -2.64 7.10
N SER A 65 2.77 -3.63 7.80
CA SER A 65 3.57 -4.79 8.15
C SER A 65 4.05 -5.55 6.90
N ARG A 66 3.17 -5.73 5.92
CA ARG A 66 3.55 -6.37 4.67
C ARG A 66 4.58 -5.57 3.90
N LEU A 67 4.43 -4.25 3.88
CA LEU A 67 5.37 -3.38 3.18
C LEU A 67 6.77 -3.44 3.80
N ARG A 68 6.83 -3.51 5.13
CA ARG A 68 8.13 -3.62 5.82
C ARG A 68 8.82 -4.94 5.50
N GLN A 69 8.05 -5.98 5.30
CA GLN A 69 8.59 -7.28 4.96
C GLN A 69 9.00 -7.35 3.49
N GLY A 70 8.12 -6.95 2.60
CA GLY A 70 8.35 -7.02 1.17
C GLY A 70 8.45 -8.43 0.64
N PRO A 71 8.60 -8.60 -0.68
CA PRO A 71 8.83 -9.89 -1.29
C PRO A 71 10.26 -10.38 -1.00
N ARG A 72 10.49 -11.65 -1.28
CA ARG A 72 11.74 -12.31 -0.92
C ARG A 72 12.98 -11.61 -1.46
N ALA A 73 12.92 -11.11 -2.69
CA ALA A 73 14.09 -10.50 -3.32
C ALA A 73 14.29 -9.04 -2.94
N ALA A 74 13.38 -8.46 -2.17
CA ALA A 74 13.48 -7.05 -1.78
C ALA A 74 14.27 -6.89 -0.48
N ARG A 75 14.80 -5.68 -0.31
CA ARG A 75 15.34 -5.25 0.97
C ARG A 75 14.71 -3.92 1.29
N VAL A 76 13.91 -3.89 2.34
CA VAL A 76 13.21 -2.67 2.75
C VAL A 76 14.04 -2.00 3.83
N ASP A 77 14.52 -0.79 3.55
CA ASP A 77 15.32 -0.02 4.49
C ASP A 77 14.44 0.90 5.33
N ASP A 78 13.36 1.42 4.75
CA ASP A 78 12.51 2.38 5.43
C ASP A 78 11.11 2.39 4.81
N VAL A 79 10.12 2.63 5.65
CA VAL A 79 8.73 2.83 5.23
C VAL A 79 8.23 4.09 5.92
N GLU A 80 8.00 5.15 5.13
CA GLU A 80 7.41 6.38 5.63
C GLU A 80 5.91 6.33 5.41
N GLU A 81 5.16 6.89 6.33
CA GLU A 81 3.71 6.84 6.29
C GLU A 81 3.15 8.25 6.42
N PHE A 82 2.21 8.61 5.55
CA PHE A 82 1.57 9.92 5.55
C PHE A 82 0.06 9.74 5.53
N GLU A 83 -0.64 10.64 6.19
CA GLU A 83 -2.09 10.65 6.09
C GLU A 83 -2.51 11.11 4.71
N SER A 84 -3.64 10.61 4.25
CA SER A 84 -4.20 10.98 2.97
C SER A 84 -5.71 11.03 3.11
N LYS A 85 -6.38 11.68 2.16
CA LYS A 85 -7.83 11.78 2.19
C LYS A 85 -8.44 10.55 1.51
N PRO A 86 -9.42 9.91 2.15
CA PRO A 86 -10.11 8.80 1.52
C PRO A 86 -10.81 9.24 0.23
N VAL A 87 -10.83 8.35 -0.74
CA VAL A 87 -11.50 8.56 -2.00
C VAL A 87 -12.81 7.78 -1.95
N PRO A 88 -13.97 8.47 -2.01
CA PRO A 88 -15.25 7.77 -1.97
C PRO A 88 -15.39 6.80 -3.13
N GLY A 89 -15.90 5.62 -2.84
CA GLY A 89 -16.17 4.63 -3.88
C GLY A 89 -14.96 3.86 -4.37
N LEU A 90 -13.79 4.05 -3.76
CA LEU A 90 -12.61 3.30 -4.16
C LEU A 90 -12.74 1.85 -3.70
N THR A 91 -12.72 0.91 -4.62
CA THR A 91 -12.96 -0.50 -4.31
C THR A 91 -11.91 -1.45 -4.83
N ALA A 92 -11.00 -0.99 -5.69
CA ALA A 92 -10.02 -1.85 -6.32
C ALA A 92 -8.62 -1.48 -5.87
N PHE A 93 -7.70 -2.42 -6.01
CA PHE A 93 -6.29 -2.15 -5.84
C PHE A 93 -5.57 -2.43 -7.15
N ARG A 94 -4.76 -1.51 -7.61
CA ARG A 94 -4.12 -1.64 -8.91
C ARG A 94 -2.67 -1.18 -8.91
N ILE A 95 -1.91 -1.71 -9.85
CA ILE A 95 -0.57 -1.21 -10.13
C ILE A 95 -0.73 -0.03 -11.06
N GLU A 96 -0.05 1.07 -10.74
CA GLU A 96 -0.02 2.25 -11.59
C GLU A 96 1.36 2.45 -12.17
N GLY A 97 1.42 3.12 -13.31
CA GLY A 97 2.68 3.35 -13.99
C GLY A 97 2.97 2.27 -15.01
N ALA A 98 3.92 2.56 -15.90
CA ALA A 98 4.21 1.70 -17.04
C ALA A 98 5.39 0.77 -16.80
N TRP A 99 6.08 0.88 -15.70
CA TRP A 99 7.28 0.08 -15.45
C TRP A 99 7.28 -0.59 -14.09
#